data_fc782fe0d3866449e3a9889c82382a35
#
_entry.id   fc782fe0d3866449e3a9889c82382a35
#
_cell.length_a   1.000
_cell.length_b   1.000
_cell.length_c   1.000
_cell.angle_alpha   90.00
_cell.angle_beta   90.00
_cell.angle_gamma   90.00
#
_symmetry.space_group_name_H-M   'P 1'
#
loop_
_entity.id
_entity.type
_entity.pdbx_description
1 polymer ?
#
loop_
_entity_poly.entity_id
_entity_poly.type
_entity_poly.pdbx_seq_one_letter_code
_entity_poly.pdbx_strand_id
1 'polypeptide(L)'
;MIISFRDKRTRAFFEGEWVRAFQGFERQAMLRLDRLHAADRLAALNTPGNRLERLKGDRQGQYSIRINEQWRICFEWPEGSPGPLNVEIVDYH
;
A
#
# COMPACT_ATOMS: atom_id res chain seq x y z
N MET A 1 0.69 -11.91 1.69
CA MET A 1 2.07 -11.48 2.04
C MET A 1 2.63 -10.57 0.97
N ILE A 2 3.13 -9.42 1.35
CA ILE A 2 3.76 -8.49 0.41
C ILE A 2 4.95 -9.17 -0.25
N ILE A 3 5.00 -9.13 -1.59
CA ILE A 3 6.05 -9.79 -2.37
C ILE A 3 7.24 -8.86 -2.58
N SER A 4 6.98 -7.58 -2.90
CA SER A 4 8.05 -6.63 -3.17
C SER A 4 7.61 -5.20 -2.87
N PHE A 5 8.59 -4.32 -2.71
CA PHE A 5 8.38 -2.89 -2.51
C PHE A 5 8.96 -2.13 -3.70
N ARG A 6 8.32 -1.04 -4.08
CA ARG A 6 8.83 -0.20 -5.15
C ARG A 6 10.00 0.66 -4.71
N ASP A 7 9.98 1.14 -3.46
CA ASP A 7 11.02 2.02 -2.96
C ASP A 7 11.59 1.57 -1.62
N LYS A 8 12.79 2.08 -1.32
CA LYS A 8 13.52 1.70 -0.11
C LYS A 8 12.86 2.20 1.16
N ARG A 9 12.28 3.41 1.12
CA ARG A 9 11.70 3.98 2.34
C ARG A 9 10.46 3.24 2.80
N THR A 10 9.63 2.77 1.87
CA THR A 10 8.45 1.98 2.24
C THR A 10 8.88 0.65 2.84
N ARG A 11 9.87 -0.01 2.25
CA ARG A 11 10.41 -1.25 2.80
C ARG A 11 10.97 -1.03 4.19
N ALA A 12 11.82 0.00 4.35
CA ALA A 12 12.45 0.31 5.63
C ALA A 12 11.39 0.56 6.70
N PHE A 13 10.36 1.33 6.36
CA PHE A 13 9.28 1.61 7.28
C PHE A 13 8.55 0.34 7.71
N PHE A 14 8.24 -0.53 6.77
CA PHE A 14 7.56 -1.79 7.06
C PHE A 14 8.43 -2.69 7.96
N GLU A 15 9.74 -2.60 7.81
CA GLU A 15 10.69 -3.37 8.63
C GLU A 15 10.95 -2.76 10.01
N GLY A 16 10.28 -1.64 10.33
CA GLY A 16 10.36 -1.04 11.65
C GLY A 16 11.28 0.17 11.77
N GLU A 17 11.87 0.63 10.67
CA GLU A 17 12.75 1.80 10.70
C GLU A 17 11.94 3.09 10.66
N TRP A 18 12.48 4.13 11.30
CA TRP A 18 11.87 5.45 11.25
C TRP A 18 12.13 6.09 9.89
N VAL A 19 11.07 6.64 9.27
CA VAL A 19 11.16 7.33 7.99
C VAL A 19 10.56 8.71 8.14
N ARG A 20 11.36 9.74 7.94
CA ARG A 20 10.95 11.13 8.17
C ARG A 20 9.69 11.51 7.38
N ALA A 21 9.59 11.06 6.14
CA ALA A 21 8.47 11.40 5.28
C ALA A 21 7.12 10.93 5.83
N PHE A 22 7.12 9.91 6.69
CA PHE A 22 5.90 9.30 7.22
C PHE A 22 5.61 9.76 8.65
N GLN A 23 6.36 10.72 9.14
CA GLN A 23 6.16 11.24 10.49
C GLN A 23 4.76 11.84 10.63
N GLY A 24 4.08 11.50 11.70
CA GLY A 24 2.75 12.01 12.01
C GLY A 24 1.61 11.07 11.63
N PHE A 25 1.84 10.10 10.74
CA PHE A 25 0.80 9.13 10.40
C PHE A 25 1.31 7.69 10.40
N GLU A 26 2.38 7.42 11.16
CA GLU A 26 3.02 6.10 11.21
C GLU A 26 2.04 5.00 11.60
N ARG A 27 1.19 5.26 12.59
CA ARG A 27 0.23 4.26 13.06
C ARG A 27 -0.75 3.86 11.95
N GLN A 28 -1.33 4.84 11.28
CA GLN A 28 -2.26 4.57 10.19
C GLN A 28 -1.57 3.86 9.03
N ALA A 29 -0.37 4.29 8.68
CA ALA A 29 0.39 3.69 7.60
C ALA A 29 0.72 2.22 7.90
N MET A 30 1.20 1.93 9.11
CA MET A 30 1.54 0.56 9.48
C MET A 30 0.30 -0.32 9.54
N LEU A 31 -0.80 0.20 10.06
CA LEU A 31 -2.07 -0.54 10.08
C LEU A 31 -2.49 -0.97 8.68
N ARG A 32 -2.40 -0.06 7.70
CA ARG A 32 -2.77 -0.38 6.32
C ARG A 32 -1.79 -1.34 5.68
N LEU A 33 -0.49 -1.17 5.93
CA LEU A 33 0.52 -2.11 5.43
C LEU A 33 0.31 -3.52 6.00
N ASP A 34 -0.03 -3.61 7.28
CA ASP A 34 -0.31 -4.89 7.91
C ASP A 34 -1.51 -5.58 7.29
N ARG A 35 -2.57 -4.81 7.00
CA ARG A 35 -3.74 -5.35 6.31
C ARG A 35 -3.40 -5.83 4.92
N LEU A 36 -2.61 -5.06 4.19
CA LEU A 36 -2.14 -5.44 2.86
C LEU A 36 -1.31 -6.72 2.91
N HIS A 37 -0.42 -6.80 3.90
CA HIS A 37 0.44 -7.96 4.09
C HIS A 37 -0.36 -9.21 4.45
N ALA A 38 -1.43 -9.06 5.21
CA ALA A 38 -2.26 -10.18 5.66
C ALA A 38 -3.25 -10.65 4.58
N ALA A 39 -3.55 -9.83 3.58
CA ALA A 39 -4.53 -10.17 2.57
C ALA A 39 -4.00 -11.30 1.67
N ASP A 40 -4.82 -12.30 1.43
CA ASP A 40 -4.48 -13.44 0.57
C ASP A 40 -5.01 -13.24 -0.86
N ARG A 41 -5.82 -12.22 -1.07
CA ARG A 41 -6.37 -11.88 -2.38
C ARG A 41 -6.78 -10.41 -2.39
N LEU A 42 -6.84 -9.86 -3.59
CA LEU A 42 -7.18 -8.44 -3.76
C LEU A 42 -8.56 -8.10 -3.17
N ALA A 43 -9.54 -8.99 -3.36
CA ALA A 43 -10.90 -8.74 -2.87
C ALA A 43 -10.97 -8.55 -1.36
N ALA A 44 -10.04 -9.13 -0.61
CA ALA A 44 -9.98 -8.97 0.85
C ALA A 44 -9.72 -7.53 1.28
N LEU A 45 -9.19 -6.71 0.37
CA LEU A 45 -8.91 -5.29 0.65
C LEU A 45 -10.09 -4.38 0.36
N ASN A 46 -11.17 -4.92 -0.23
CA ASN A 46 -12.32 -4.11 -0.61
C ASN A 46 -13.24 -3.88 0.58
N THR A 47 -12.78 -3.05 1.52
CA THR A 47 -13.53 -2.66 2.70
C THR A 47 -13.66 -1.14 2.71
N PRO A 48 -14.74 -0.58 3.29
CA PRO A 48 -14.97 0.88 3.25
C PRO A 48 -13.78 1.69 3.78
N GLY A 49 -13.14 1.22 4.86
CA GLY A 49 -12.02 1.96 5.46
C GLY A 49 -10.79 2.04 4.58
N ASN A 50 -10.59 1.07 3.70
CA ASN A 50 -9.42 1.04 2.80
C ASN A 50 -9.60 1.92 1.56
N ARG A 51 -10.83 2.16 1.15
CA ARG A 51 -11.12 2.89 -0.10
C ARG A 51 -10.29 2.37 -1.27
N LEU A 52 -10.37 1.07 -1.49
CA LEU A 52 -9.65 0.41 -2.58
C LEU A 52 -10.06 1.02 -3.92
N GLU A 53 -9.05 1.43 -4.70
CA GLU A 53 -9.27 2.00 -6.02
C GLU A 53 -8.37 1.34 -7.04
N ARG A 54 -8.90 1.14 -8.25
CA ARG A 54 -8.11 0.77 -9.42
C ARG A 54 -7.62 2.05 -10.06
N LEU A 55 -6.31 2.17 -10.27
CA LEU A 55 -5.72 3.39 -10.78
C LEU A 55 -5.68 3.40 -12.31
N LYS A 56 -5.58 4.60 -12.88
CA LYS A 56 -5.61 4.83 -14.34
C LYS A 56 -4.40 5.66 -14.75
N GLY A 57 -4.27 5.90 -16.08
CA GLY A 57 -3.20 6.72 -16.61
C GLY A 57 -1.85 6.09 -16.38
N ASP A 58 -0.92 6.89 -15.87
CA ASP A 58 0.46 6.44 -15.62
C ASP A 58 0.55 5.30 -14.61
N ARG A 59 -0.49 5.11 -13.81
CA ARG A 59 -0.54 4.05 -12.81
C ARG A 59 -1.47 2.91 -13.18
N GLN A 60 -1.81 2.78 -14.46
CA GLN A 60 -2.66 1.69 -14.93
C GLN A 60 -2.04 0.36 -14.54
N GLY A 61 -2.87 -0.57 -14.05
CA GLY A 61 -2.40 -1.86 -13.52
C GLY A 61 -2.13 -1.84 -12.03
N GLN A 62 -2.23 -0.67 -11.40
CA GLN A 62 -2.04 -0.52 -9.98
C GLN A 62 -3.37 -0.33 -9.26
N TYR A 63 -3.33 -0.56 -7.96
CA TYR A 63 -4.43 -0.30 -7.02
C TYR A 63 -3.90 0.55 -5.90
N SER A 64 -4.80 1.20 -5.16
CA SER A 64 -4.40 1.91 -3.95
C SER A 64 -5.38 1.67 -2.83
N ILE A 65 -4.86 1.72 -1.60
CA ILE A 65 -5.67 1.81 -0.39
C ILE A 65 -5.28 3.09 0.34
N ARG A 66 -6.27 3.67 1.04
CA ARG A 66 -6.11 4.97 1.67
C ARG A 66 -5.47 4.85 3.06
N ILE A 67 -4.46 5.67 3.33
CA ILE A 67 -3.91 5.87 4.68
C ILE A 67 -4.66 7.03 5.36
N ASN A 68 -4.68 8.18 4.70
CA ASN A 68 -5.39 9.38 5.15
C ASN A 68 -5.78 10.21 3.92
N GLU A 69 -6.17 11.45 4.09
CA GLU A 69 -6.62 12.29 2.97
C GLU A 69 -5.52 12.58 1.95
N GLN A 70 -4.27 12.53 2.38
CA GLN A 70 -3.13 12.89 1.54
C GLN A 70 -2.36 11.67 1.04
N TRP A 71 -2.20 10.66 1.87
CA TRP A 71 -1.30 9.53 1.61
C TRP A 71 -2.06 8.25 1.31
N ARG A 72 -1.53 7.50 0.33
CA ARG A 72 -2.09 6.22 -0.07
C ARG A 72 -0.97 5.20 -0.22
N ILE A 73 -1.35 3.92 -0.19
CA ILE A 73 -0.43 2.83 -0.52
C ILE A 73 -0.81 2.34 -1.91
N CYS A 74 0.12 2.42 -2.84
CA CYS A 74 -0.06 1.94 -4.21
C CYS A 74 0.65 0.61 -4.39
N PHE A 75 0.08 -0.29 -5.16
CA PHE A 75 0.62 -1.63 -5.36
C PHE A 75 0.03 -2.25 -6.62
N GLU A 76 0.66 -3.32 -7.08
CA GLU A 76 0.14 -4.16 -8.16
C GLU A 76 -0.30 -5.48 -7.58
N TRP A 77 -1.34 -6.06 -8.17
CA TRP A 77 -1.77 -7.41 -7.80
C TRP A 77 -2.28 -8.11 -9.05
N PRO A 78 -1.35 -8.56 -9.92
CA PRO A 78 -1.76 -9.23 -11.15
C PRO A 78 -2.44 -10.56 -10.85
N GLU A 79 -3.31 -10.97 -11.76
CA GLU A 79 -4.01 -12.23 -11.62
C GLU A 79 -3.02 -13.37 -11.43
N GLY A 80 -3.29 -14.22 -10.45
CA GLY A 80 -2.41 -15.34 -10.12
C GLY A 80 -1.28 -15.01 -9.17
N SER A 81 -1.06 -13.74 -8.85
CA SER A 81 -0.04 -13.39 -7.87
C SER A 81 -0.49 -13.76 -6.45
N PRO A 82 0.39 -14.37 -5.64
CA PRO A 82 0.04 -14.72 -4.26
C PRO A 82 -0.03 -13.54 -3.31
N GLY A 83 0.42 -12.36 -3.74
CA GLY A 83 0.39 -11.16 -2.91
C GLY A 83 0.68 -9.91 -3.72
N PRO A 84 0.64 -8.74 -3.07
CA PRO A 84 0.88 -7.47 -3.75
C PRO A 84 2.36 -7.27 -4.07
N LEU A 85 2.58 -6.60 -5.21
CA LEU A 85 3.92 -6.31 -5.74
C LEU A 85 4.14 -4.81 -5.78
N ASN A 86 5.39 -4.40 -5.72
CA ASN A 86 5.81 -3.01 -5.90
C ASN A 86 5.05 -2.04 -4.99
N VAL A 87 4.95 -2.42 -3.73
CA VAL A 87 4.22 -1.64 -2.72
C VAL A 87 4.97 -0.34 -2.43
N GLU A 88 4.26 0.79 -2.46
CA GLU A 88 4.86 2.08 -2.10
C GLU A 88 3.84 2.98 -1.41
N ILE A 89 4.35 3.78 -0.46
CA ILE A 89 3.55 4.83 0.19
C ILE A 89 3.80 6.12 -0.58
N VAL A 90 2.72 6.72 -1.09
CA VAL A 90 2.81 7.90 -1.94
C VAL A 90 1.93 9.03 -1.42
N ASP A 91 2.38 10.25 -1.67
CA ASP A 91 1.60 11.47 -1.48
C ASP A 91 0.72 11.60 -2.73
N TYR A 92 -0.55 11.31 -2.58
CA TYR A 92 -1.46 11.14 -3.71
C TYR A 92 -2.47 12.29 -3.76
N HIS A 93 -2.41 13.04 -4.83
CA HIS A 93 -3.35 14.14 -5.07
C HIS A 93 -4.20 13.87 -6.28
#